data_bf09a402efccdf93ce7a66b8a355cc2e
#
_entry.id   bf09a402efccdf93ce7a66b8a355cc2e
#
_cell.length_a   1.000
_cell.length_b   1.000
_cell.length_c   1.000
_cell.angle_alpha   90.00
_cell.angle_beta   90.00
_cell.angle_gamma   90.00
#
_symmetry.space_group_name_H-M   'P 1'
#
loop_
_entity.id
_entity.type
_entity.pdbx_description
1 polymer ?
#
loop_
_entity_poly.entity_id
_entity_poly.type
_entity_poly.pdbx_seq_one_letter_code
_entity_poly.pdbx_strand_id
1 'polypeptide(L)'
;THAVPWYCLTDLKAWKSPVAKAYNIAGVPNCFIIGKDGLIKAKELRREEITQQLEKLLAAGKGIQFRTGSFQDALQEAEATGKLIFLDGYTSWCAPCKMMNTTVFTDPEVGHFFNEHFINVKFDMEKGEGRELLKRYGMQVFPTYLLLDAAGNEVHRVVGGHDAGEFIRLIREGMDPENSIAGMQKRY
;
A
#
# COMPACT_ATOMS: atom_id res chain seq x y z
N THR A 1 42.01 -8.11 1.70
CA THR A 1 40.93 -8.39 0.75
C THR A 1 39.66 -8.72 1.54
N HIS A 2 38.71 -7.80 1.64
CA HIS A 2 37.41 -8.10 2.24
C HIS A 2 36.61 -8.96 1.25
N ALA A 3 36.31 -10.21 1.65
CA ALA A 3 35.40 -11.05 0.88
C ALA A 3 33.98 -10.42 0.91
N VAL A 4 33.41 -10.17 -0.25
CA VAL A 4 32.02 -9.71 -0.35
C VAL A 4 31.08 -10.92 -0.27
N PRO A 5 29.96 -10.85 0.50
CA PRO A 5 29.09 -11.99 0.75
C PRO A 5 28.07 -12.24 -0.38
N TRP A 6 28.32 -11.74 -1.59
CA TRP A 6 27.44 -11.89 -2.76
C TRP A 6 28.24 -12.33 -3.99
N TYR A 7 27.53 -12.79 -5.00
CA TYR A 7 28.11 -13.20 -6.26
C TYR A 7 28.62 -12.00 -7.06
N CYS A 8 29.89 -12.08 -7.52
CA CYS A 8 30.48 -11.11 -8.43
C CYS A 8 30.57 -11.75 -9.82
N LEU A 9 29.97 -11.11 -10.81
CA LEU A 9 30.01 -11.55 -12.19
C LEU A 9 30.75 -10.51 -13.05
N THR A 10 31.61 -10.97 -13.94
CA THR A 10 32.28 -10.11 -14.92
C THR A 10 32.56 -10.87 -16.22
N ASP A 11 32.41 -10.21 -17.34
CA ASP A 11 32.84 -10.71 -18.65
C ASP A 11 34.19 -10.13 -19.09
N LEU A 12 34.84 -9.34 -18.23
CA LEU A 12 36.13 -8.67 -18.45
C LEU A 12 36.21 -7.79 -19.70
N LYS A 13 35.05 -7.38 -20.26
CA LYS A 13 34.97 -6.58 -21.50
C LYS A 13 34.78 -5.08 -21.26
N ALA A 14 34.79 -4.65 -19.98
CA ALA A 14 34.58 -3.26 -19.58
C ALA A 14 33.38 -2.62 -20.30
N TRP A 15 33.56 -1.46 -20.93
CA TRP A 15 32.50 -0.76 -21.68
C TRP A 15 32.01 -1.47 -22.94
N LYS A 16 32.70 -2.51 -23.40
CA LYS A 16 32.28 -3.33 -24.56
C LYS A 16 31.34 -4.46 -24.13
N SER A 17 31.09 -4.63 -22.82
CA SER A 17 30.18 -5.63 -22.29
C SER A 17 28.79 -5.49 -22.89
N PRO A 18 28.16 -6.57 -23.38
CA PRO A 18 26.75 -6.59 -23.77
C PRO A 18 25.82 -6.18 -22.63
N VAL A 19 26.17 -6.54 -21.39
CA VAL A 19 25.41 -6.17 -20.18
C VAL A 19 25.47 -4.66 -19.98
N ALA A 20 26.66 -4.03 -20.04
CA ALA A 20 26.80 -2.60 -19.91
C ALA A 20 25.95 -1.83 -20.95
N LYS A 21 25.89 -2.34 -22.18
CA LYS A 21 25.07 -1.78 -23.26
C LYS A 21 23.57 -1.98 -23.01
N ALA A 22 23.15 -3.19 -22.61
CA ALA A 22 21.74 -3.53 -22.38
C ALA A 22 21.14 -2.70 -21.25
N TYR A 23 21.92 -2.41 -20.19
CA TYR A 23 21.50 -1.59 -19.07
C TYR A 23 21.83 -0.10 -19.22
N ASN A 24 22.35 0.31 -20.38
CA ASN A 24 22.74 1.69 -20.71
C ASN A 24 23.67 2.32 -19.63
N ILE A 25 24.69 1.56 -19.21
CA ILE A 25 25.66 1.99 -18.18
C ILE A 25 26.66 2.94 -18.82
N ALA A 26 26.54 4.23 -18.52
CA ALA A 26 27.42 5.28 -19.04
C ALA A 26 28.59 5.62 -18.10
N GLY A 27 28.56 5.17 -16.86
CA GLY A 27 29.57 5.47 -15.86
C GLY A 27 29.54 4.49 -14.66
N VAL A 28 30.60 4.55 -13.83
CA VAL A 28 30.69 3.78 -12.59
C VAL A 28 30.97 4.72 -11.41
N PRO A 29 30.46 4.42 -10.21
CA PRO A 29 29.60 3.30 -9.89
C PRO A 29 28.17 3.47 -10.41
N ASN A 30 27.53 2.39 -10.83
CA ASN A 30 26.12 2.38 -11.22
C ASN A 30 25.42 1.20 -10.53
N CYS A 31 24.28 1.47 -9.89
CA CYS A 31 23.54 0.49 -9.11
C CYS A 31 22.12 0.33 -9.66
N PHE A 32 21.67 -0.90 -9.74
CA PHE A 32 20.30 -1.28 -10.07
C PHE A 32 19.72 -2.12 -8.94
N ILE A 33 18.46 -1.86 -8.57
CA ILE A 33 17.69 -2.75 -7.73
C ILE A 33 16.72 -3.51 -8.65
N ILE A 34 16.83 -4.83 -8.65
CA ILE A 34 15.98 -5.71 -9.45
C ILE A 34 15.05 -6.46 -8.49
N GLY A 35 13.75 -6.39 -8.73
CA GLY A 35 12.75 -7.09 -7.96
C GLY A 35 12.75 -8.60 -8.21
N LYS A 36 11.99 -9.35 -7.41
CA LYS A 36 11.80 -10.80 -7.58
C LYS A 36 11.12 -11.15 -8.92
N ASP A 37 10.40 -10.23 -9.49
CA ASP A 37 9.77 -10.28 -10.82
C ASP A 37 10.75 -10.06 -11.97
N GLY A 38 12.04 -9.84 -11.69
CA GLY A 38 13.08 -9.56 -12.68
C GLY A 38 13.06 -8.13 -13.24
N LEU A 39 12.16 -7.27 -12.76
CA LEU A 39 12.05 -5.88 -13.24
C LEU A 39 12.96 -4.93 -12.45
N ILE A 40 13.50 -3.91 -13.12
CA ILE A 40 14.27 -2.86 -12.48
C ILE A 40 13.32 -1.99 -11.67
N LYS A 41 13.51 -1.95 -10.36
CA LYS A 41 12.73 -1.13 -9.42
C LYS A 41 13.35 0.24 -9.17
N ALA A 42 14.70 0.33 -9.26
CA ALA A 42 15.42 1.60 -9.16
C ALA A 42 16.77 1.50 -9.85
N LYS A 43 17.30 2.64 -10.31
CA LYS A 43 18.60 2.75 -10.99
C LYS A 43 19.29 4.05 -10.59
N GLU A 44 20.61 4.12 -10.84
CA GLU A 44 21.45 5.32 -10.67
C GLU A 44 21.47 5.85 -9.23
N LEU A 45 21.25 4.94 -8.23
CA LEU A 45 21.16 5.30 -6.82
C LEU A 45 22.53 5.58 -6.21
N ARG A 46 22.61 6.56 -5.33
CA ARG A 46 23.74 6.82 -4.45
C ARG A 46 23.63 5.97 -3.17
N ARG A 47 24.72 5.91 -2.40
CA ARG A 47 24.83 5.03 -1.24
C ARG A 47 23.65 5.13 -0.25
N GLU A 48 23.27 6.36 0.11
CA GLU A 48 22.18 6.63 1.05
C GLU A 48 20.82 6.25 0.47
N GLU A 49 20.63 6.50 -0.83
CA GLU A 49 19.39 6.20 -1.56
C GLU A 49 19.16 4.69 -1.73
N ILE A 50 20.24 3.89 -1.84
CA ILE A 50 20.15 2.43 -1.93
C ILE A 50 19.49 1.85 -0.68
N THR A 51 19.93 2.28 0.51
CA THR A 51 19.37 1.80 1.78
C THR A 51 17.90 2.15 1.90
N GLN A 52 17.53 3.41 1.63
CA GLN A 52 16.14 3.85 1.66
C GLN A 52 15.24 3.07 0.66
N GLN A 53 15.73 2.86 -0.56
CA GLN A 53 14.97 2.11 -1.57
C GLN A 53 14.87 0.63 -1.21
N LEU A 54 15.89 0.02 -0.64
CA LEU A 54 15.82 -1.36 -0.14
C LEU A 54 14.85 -1.50 1.02
N GLU A 55 14.88 -0.59 2.00
CA GLU A 55 13.93 -0.58 3.11
C GLU A 55 12.50 -0.40 2.61
N LYS A 56 12.28 0.50 1.66
CA LYS A 56 10.98 0.71 1.01
C LYS A 56 10.50 -0.56 0.30
N LEU A 57 11.35 -1.22 -0.47
CA LEU A 57 11.00 -2.46 -1.19
C LEU A 57 10.81 -3.66 -0.26
N LEU A 58 11.57 -3.74 0.84
CA LEU A 58 11.42 -4.77 1.86
C LEU A 58 10.17 -4.55 2.71
N ALA A 59 9.81 -3.30 3.00
CA ALA A 59 8.56 -2.94 3.65
C ALA A 59 7.36 -3.23 2.72
N ALA A 60 7.50 -2.99 1.40
CA ALA A 60 6.51 -3.36 0.39
C ALA A 60 6.29 -4.88 0.25
N GLY A 61 7.25 -5.70 0.70
CA GLY A 61 7.09 -7.17 0.75
C GLY A 61 6.14 -7.66 1.86
N LYS A 62 5.65 -6.77 2.70
CA LYS A 62 4.63 -7.04 3.72
C LYS A 62 3.31 -6.43 3.22
N GLY A 63 2.27 -7.21 3.06
CA GLY A 63 0.94 -6.71 2.73
C GLY A 63 0.47 -5.53 3.62
N ILE A 64 -0.79 -5.18 3.58
CA ILE A 64 -1.33 -4.08 4.41
C ILE A 64 -1.05 -4.32 5.89
N GLN A 65 -0.44 -3.34 6.56
CA GLN A 65 -0.19 -3.35 7.99
C GLN A 65 -1.37 -2.68 8.71
N PHE A 66 -2.26 -3.50 9.26
CA PHE A 66 -3.38 -3.00 10.04
C PHE A 66 -2.95 -2.64 11.46
N ARG A 67 -3.36 -1.46 11.94
CA ARG A 67 -3.16 -1.02 13.33
C ARG A 67 -3.97 -1.87 14.27
N THR A 68 -3.40 -2.14 15.43
CA THR A 68 -4.11 -2.66 16.61
C THR A 68 -4.48 -1.49 17.50
N GLY A 69 -5.67 -1.49 18.08
CA GLY A 69 -6.16 -0.41 18.94
C GLY A 69 -7.60 -0.05 18.63
N SER A 70 -8.07 1.02 19.25
CA SER A 70 -9.42 1.53 19.06
C SER A 70 -9.55 2.36 17.78
N PHE A 71 -10.78 2.59 17.34
CA PHE A 71 -11.05 3.53 16.25
C PHE A 71 -10.64 4.97 16.62
N GLN A 72 -10.76 5.31 17.92
CA GLN A 72 -10.32 6.62 18.42
C GLN A 72 -8.81 6.84 18.29
N ASP A 73 -8.00 5.79 18.48
CA ASP A 73 -6.54 5.87 18.28
C ASP A 73 -6.21 6.17 16.82
N ALA A 74 -6.96 5.56 15.89
CA ALA A 74 -6.79 5.82 14.46
C ALA A 74 -7.15 7.27 14.08
N LEU A 75 -8.21 7.84 14.65
CA LEU A 75 -8.58 9.24 14.45
C LEU A 75 -7.48 10.18 14.94
N GLN A 76 -6.92 9.94 16.13
CA GLN A 76 -5.82 10.73 16.68
C GLN A 76 -4.55 10.63 15.84
N GLU A 77 -4.21 9.43 15.35
CA GLU A 77 -3.05 9.25 14.45
C GLU A 77 -3.29 9.98 13.11
N ALA A 78 -4.50 9.94 12.56
CA ALA A 78 -4.88 10.64 11.35
C ALA A 78 -4.78 12.16 11.50
N GLU A 79 -5.23 12.71 12.62
CA GLU A 79 -5.11 14.13 12.96
C GLU A 79 -3.64 14.56 13.06
N ALA A 80 -2.81 13.75 13.74
CA ALA A 80 -1.39 14.04 13.93
C ALA A 80 -0.56 13.95 12.63
N THR A 81 -0.94 13.06 11.69
CA THR A 81 -0.17 12.78 10.48
C THR A 81 -0.73 13.42 9.22
N GLY A 82 -1.97 13.88 9.24
CA GLY A 82 -2.70 14.37 8.07
C GLY A 82 -3.11 13.29 7.07
N LYS A 83 -2.96 12.00 7.43
CA LYS A 83 -3.35 10.88 6.57
C LYS A 83 -4.83 10.56 6.69
N LEU A 84 -5.41 10.04 5.61
CA LEU A 84 -6.74 9.42 5.67
C LEU A 84 -6.67 8.07 6.40
N ILE A 85 -7.81 7.66 6.95
CA ILE A 85 -7.98 6.32 7.53
C ILE A 85 -8.57 5.41 6.46
N PHE A 86 -7.95 4.26 6.24
CA PHE A 86 -8.54 3.14 5.51
C PHE A 86 -9.16 2.18 6.52
N LEU A 87 -10.48 2.01 6.48
CA LEU A 87 -11.23 1.11 7.34
C LEU A 87 -11.76 -0.08 6.54
N ASP A 88 -11.32 -1.30 6.89
CA ASP A 88 -11.88 -2.56 6.40
C ASP A 88 -12.98 -3.05 7.37
N GLY A 89 -14.23 -2.93 6.94
CA GLY A 89 -15.39 -3.47 7.63
C GLY A 89 -15.72 -4.87 7.14
N TYR A 90 -15.47 -5.87 7.97
CA TYR A 90 -15.65 -7.28 7.62
C TYR A 90 -16.54 -8.04 8.61
N THR A 91 -16.92 -9.27 8.25
CA THR A 91 -17.50 -10.25 9.17
C THR A 91 -16.76 -11.59 9.06
N SER A 92 -16.79 -12.39 10.13
CA SER A 92 -16.03 -13.65 10.19
C SER A 92 -16.51 -14.72 9.21
N TRP A 93 -17.76 -14.69 8.79
CA TRP A 93 -18.39 -15.64 7.84
C TRP A 93 -18.27 -15.19 6.37
N CYS A 94 -17.88 -13.95 6.10
CA CYS A 94 -17.82 -13.35 4.77
C CYS A 94 -16.73 -14.00 3.90
N ALA A 95 -17.10 -14.75 2.89
CA ALA A 95 -16.15 -15.41 1.99
C ALA A 95 -15.31 -14.42 1.15
N PRO A 96 -15.87 -13.34 0.55
CA PRO A 96 -15.07 -12.32 -0.14
C PRO A 96 -14.08 -11.62 0.79
N CYS A 97 -14.44 -11.38 2.06
CA CYS A 97 -13.51 -10.77 3.03
C CYS A 97 -12.29 -11.67 3.28
N LYS A 98 -12.51 -12.99 3.39
CA LYS A 98 -11.40 -13.95 3.55
C LYS A 98 -10.50 -13.98 2.32
N MET A 99 -11.07 -13.93 1.12
CA MET A 99 -10.32 -13.84 -0.13
C MET A 99 -9.45 -12.58 -0.15
N MET A 100 -10.01 -11.40 0.14
CA MET A 100 -9.26 -10.15 0.21
C MET A 100 -8.10 -10.23 1.21
N ASN A 101 -8.34 -10.78 2.41
CA ASN A 101 -7.31 -10.96 3.45
C ASN A 101 -6.15 -11.85 3.01
N THR A 102 -6.40 -12.91 2.22
CA THR A 102 -5.39 -13.91 1.87
C THR A 102 -4.67 -13.63 0.55
N THR A 103 -5.26 -12.84 -0.33
CA THR A 103 -4.72 -12.56 -1.67
C THR A 103 -4.36 -11.09 -1.85
N VAL A 104 -5.33 -10.19 -1.69
CA VAL A 104 -5.14 -8.76 -1.99
C VAL A 104 -4.38 -8.03 -0.90
N PHE A 105 -4.76 -8.23 0.37
CA PHE A 105 -4.10 -7.53 1.48
C PHE A 105 -2.69 -8.06 1.79
N THR A 106 -2.34 -9.24 1.28
CA THR A 106 -0.98 -9.79 1.36
C THR A 106 -0.12 -9.41 0.17
N ASP A 107 -0.70 -8.83 -0.86
CA ASP A 107 0.03 -8.39 -2.04
C ASP A 107 1.00 -7.25 -1.69
N PRO A 108 2.29 -7.35 -2.11
CA PRO A 108 3.31 -6.35 -1.78
C PRO A 108 3.03 -4.95 -2.34
N GLU A 109 2.41 -4.85 -3.52
CA GLU A 109 2.11 -3.57 -4.16
C GLU A 109 0.96 -2.88 -3.43
N VAL A 110 -0.10 -3.65 -3.10
CA VAL A 110 -1.21 -3.19 -2.26
C VAL A 110 -0.68 -2.74 -0.90
N GLY A 111 0.12 -3.58 -0.24
CA GLY A 111 0.70 -3.26 1.06
C GLY A 111 1.53 -1.99 1.04
N HIS A 112 2.39 -1.81 0.03
CA HIS A 112 3.18 -0.59 -0.13
C HIS A 112 2.29 0.64 -0.26
N PHE A 113 1.31 0.61 -1.18
CA PHE A 113 0.39 1.72 -1.43
C PHE A 113 -0.39 2.10 -0.16
N PHE A 114 -0.99 1.11 0.52
CA PHE A 114 -1.82 1.38 1.69
C PHE A 114 -1.01 1.85 2.91
N ASN A 115 0.14 1.27 3.17
CA ASN A 115 0.99 1.64 4.31
C ASN A 115 1.62 3.04 4.15
N GLU A 116 1.85 3.49 2.91
CA GLU A 116 2.38 4.82 2.63
C GLU A 116 1.30 5.91 2.82
N HIS A 117 0.06 5.64 2.37
CA HIS A 117 -0.96 6.69 2.24
C HIS A 117 -1.97 6.73 3.37
N PHE A 118 -2.19 5.61 4.10
CA PHE A 118 -3.30 5.50 5.04
C PHE A 118 -2.89 5.05 6.44
N ILE A 119 -3.73 5.38 7.41
CA ILE A 119 -3.84 4.69 8.69
C ILE A 119 -4.80 3.50 8.46
N ASN A 120 -4.25 2.28 8.41
CA ASN A 120 -5.03 1.11 8.07
C ASN A 120 -5.62 0.47 9.32
N VAL A 121 -6.94 0.33 9.40
CA VAL A 121 -7.67 -0.34 10.49
C VAL A 121 -8.68 -1.34 9.94
N LYS A 122 -8.97 -2.37 10.71
CA LYS A 122 -9.98 -3.38 10.35
C LYS A 122 -10.80 -3.77 11.56
N PHE A 123 -12.11 -3.87 11.38
CA PHE A 123 -13.04 -4.21 12.44
C PHE A 123 -14.03 -5.30 12.01
N ASP A 124 -14.25 -6.27 12.90
CA ASP A 124 -15.35 -7.23 12.76
C ASP A 124 -16.66 -6.50 13.12
N MET A 125 -17.50 -6.28 12.10
CA MET A 125 -18.73 -5.49 12.24
C MET A 125 -19.79 -6.15 13.15
N GLU A 126 -19.56 -7.38 13.58
CA GLU A 126 -20.43 -8.08 14.53
C GLU A 126 -19.89 -8.05 15.96
N LYS A 127 -18.68 -7.47 16.21
CA LYS A 127 -18.00 -7.49 17.52
C LYS A 127 -17.50 -6.13 17.95
N GLY A 128 -17.48 -5.91 19.26
CA GLY A 128 -16.89 -4.73 19.89
C GLY A 128 -17.30 -3.42 19.23
N GLU A 129 -16.33 -2.53 19.00
CA GLU A 129 -16.52 -1.24 18.32
C GLU A 129 -17.08 -1.37 16.90
N GLY A 130 -16.85 -2.50 16.23
CA GLY A 130 -17.36 -2.73 14.87
C GLY A 130 -18.89 -2.59 14.77
N ARG A 131 -19.63 -2.96 15.80
CA ARG A 131 -21.10 -2.80 15.83
C ARG A 131 -21.54 -1.32 15.81
N GLU A 132 -20.76 -0.46 16.44
CA GLU A 132 -21.04 0.99 16.46
C GLU A 132 -20.64 1.60 15.11
N LEU A 133 -19.50 1.19 14.56
CA LEU A 133 -19.03 1.61 13.23
C LEU A 133 -20.01 1.15 12.12
N LEU A 134 -20.52 -0.08 12.23
CA LEU A 134 -21.56 -0.60 11.33
C LEU A 134 -22.77 0.36 11.26
N LYS A 135 -23.28 0.77 12.44
CA LYS A 135 -24.43 1.69 12.54
C LYS A 135 -24.05 3.10 12.05
N ARG A 136 -22.90 3.60 12.50
CA ARG A 136 -22.44 4.96 12.16
C ARG A 136 -22.31 5.16 10.66
N TYR A 137 -21.76 4.17 9.94
CA TYR A 137 -21.53 4.27 8.50
C TYR A 137 -22.57 3.52 7.65
N GLY A 138 -23.61 2.97 8.27
CA GLY A 138 -24.72 2.31 7.56
C GLY A 138 -24.25 1.17 6.65
N MET A 139 -23.28 0.35 7.08
CA MET A 139 -22.78 -0.76 6.28
C MET A 139 -23.81 -1.88 6.21
N GLN A 140 -24.15 -2.35 5.01
CA GLN A 140 -25.15 -3.41 4.79
C GLN A 140 -24.57 -4.62 4.05
N VAL A 141 -23.43 -4.47 3.42
CA VAL A 141 -22.76 -5.48 2.58
C VAL A 141 -21.31 -5.63 3.02
N PHE A 142 -20.74 -6.84 2.88
CA PHE A 142 -19.35 -7.10 3.27
C PHE A 142 -18.56 -7.79 2.16
N PRO A 143 -17.27 -7.44 2.01
CA PRO A 143 -16.57 -6.37 2.71
C PRO A 143 -17.04 -4.98 2.27
N THR A 144 -16.98 -4.01 3.19
CA THR A 144 -17.10 -2.57 2.90
C THR A 144 -15.83 -1.87 3.36
N TYR A 145 -15.26 -1.09 2.47
CA TYR A 145 -14.06 -0.29 2.72
C TYR A 145 -14.40 1.18 2.72
N LEU A 146 -13.93 1.89 3.72
CA LEU A 146 -14.12 3.33 3.82
C LEU A 146 -12.79 4.06 3.84
N LEU A 147 -12.70 5.17 3.12
CA LEU A 147 -11.74 6.21 3.40
C LEU A 147 -12.41 7.27 4.28
N LEU A 148 -11.76 7.59 5.39
CA LEU A 148 -12.27 8.55 6.36
C LEU A 148 -11.25 9.66 6.56
N ASP A 149 -11.72 10.88 6.82
CA ASP A 149 -10.88 11.96 7.29
C ASP A 149 -10.56 11.83 8.79
N ALA A 150 -9.74 12.73 9.32
CA ALA A 150 -9.34 12.73 10.73
C ALA A 150 -10.52 13.03 11.68
N ALA A 151 -11.60 13.62 11.21
CA ALA A 151 -12.84 13.81 11.98
C ALA A 151 -13.74 12.56 11.93
N GLY A 152 -13.38 11.54 11.16
CA GLY A 152 -14.15 10.33 10.94
C GLY A 152 -15.34 10.54 9.99
N ASN A 153 -15.29 11.53 9.11
CA ASN A 153 -16.27 11.67 8.04
C ASN A 153 -15.90 10.76 6.87
N GLU A 154 -16.91 10.18 6.24
CA GLU A 154 -16.74 9.34 5.07
C GLU A 154 -16.34 10.19 3.85
N VAL A 155 -15.15 9.91 3.29
CA VAL A 155 -14.61 10.53 2.09
C VAL A 155 -14.94 9.70 0.86
N HIS A 156 -14.83 8.37 0.99
CA HIS A 156 -15.05 7.43 -0.11
C HIS A 156 -15.46 6.06 0.40
N ARG A 157 -16.18 5.30 -0.45
CA ARG A 157 -16.65 3.95 -0.14
C ARG A 157 -16.41 3.02 -1.31
N VAL A 158 -15.84 1.84 -1.01
CA VAL A 158 -15.73 0.72 -1.94
C VAL A 158 -16.38 -0.52 -1.30
N VAL A 159 -17.09 -1.32 -2.08
CA VAL A 159 -17.83 -2.49 -1.57
C VAL A 159 -17.49 -3.72 -2.42
N GLY A 160 -17.37 -4.86 -1.76
CA GLY A 160 -17.16 -6.16 -2.41
C GLY A 160 -15.71 -6.58 -2.53
N GLY A 161 -15.51 -7.77 -3.09
CA GLY A 161 -14.17 -8.31 -3.37
C GLY A 161 -13.66 -7.83 -4.73
N HIS A 162 -12.37 -7.49 -4.81
CA HIS A 162 -11.70 -6.99 -6.00
C HIS A 162 -10.35 -7.70 -6.17
N ASP A 163 -9.78 -7.66 -7.37
CA ASP A 163 -8.37 -7.96 -7.55
C ASP A 163 -7.48 -6.79 -7.07
N ALA A 164 -6.17 -7.04 -6.94
CA ALA A 164 -5.23 -6.06 -6.39
C ALA A 164 -5.17 -4.76 -7.20
N GLY A 165 -5.13 -4.85 -8.54
CA GLY A 165 -5.04 -3.69 -9.42
C GLY A 165 -6.30 -2.84 -9.40
N GLU A 166 -7.47 -3.48 -9.49
CA GLU A 166 -8.76 -2.81 -9.40
C GLU A 166 -8.95 -2.17 -8.02
N PHE A 167 -8.56 -2.86 -6.95
CA PHE A 167 -8.69 -2.33 -5.59
C PHE A 167 -7.89 -1.05 -5.40
N ILE A 168 -6.61 -1.03 -5.82
CA ILE A 168 -5.78 0.19 -5.77
C ILE A 168 -6.43 1.31 -6.59
N ARG A 169 -6.95 1.00 -7.80
CA ARG A 169 -7.59 2.00 -8.66
C ARG A 169 -8.79 2.64 -7.98
N LEU A 170 -9.70 1.83 -7.43
CA LEU A 170 -10.90 2.30 -6.75
C LEU A 170 -10.58 3.16 -5.52
N ILE A 171 -9.58 2.75 -4.73
CA ILE A 171 -9.15 3.53 -3.56
C ILE A 171 -8.49 4.85 -3.97
N ARG A 172 -7.71 4.88 -5.06
CA ARG A 172 -7.11 6.11 -5.59
C ARG A 172 -8.15 7.13 -6.04
N GLU A 173 -9.27 6.69 -6.62
CA GLU A 173 -10.39 7.57 -7.00
C GLU A 173 -10.92 8.35 -5.79
N GLY A 174 -10.96 7.71 -4.61
CA GLY A 174 -11.39 8.36 -3.37
C GLY A 174 -10.36 9.32 -2.75
N MET A 175 -9.10 9.25 -3.19
CA MET A 175 -8.06 10.20 -2.76
C MET A 175 -8.12 11.53 -3.52
N ASP A 176 -8.77 11.56 -4.68
CA ASP A 176 -8.96 12.78 -5.45
C ASP A 176 -10.04 13.63 -4.79
N PRO A 177 -9.73 14.87 -4.35
CA PRO A 177 -10.71 15.75 -3.71
C PRO A 177 -11.96 16.01 -4.57
N GLU A 178 -11.84 15.99 -5.90
CA GLU A 178 -12.98 16.19 -6.80
C GLU A 178 -13.92 14.98 -6.85
N ASN A 179 -13.40 13.78 -6.60
CA ASN A 179 -14.15 12.52 -6.60
C ASN A 179 -14.60 12.11 -5.19
N SER A 180 -14.22 12.87 -4.16
CA SER A 180 -14.68 12.66 -2.80
C SER A 180 -16.19 12.98 -2.68
N ILE A 181 -16.87 12.38 -1.68
CA ILE A 181 -18.28 12.64 -1.38
C ILE A 181 -18.52 14.14 -1.20
N ALA A 182 -17.60 14.83 -0.48
CA ALA A 182 -17.68 16.28 -0.29
C ALA A 182 -17.46 17.08 -1.59
N GLY A 183 -16.60 16.60 -2.49
CA GLY A 183 -16.39 17.22 -3.81
C GLY A 183 -17.59 17.04 -4.73
N MET A 184 -18.26 15.88 -4.70
CA MET A 184 -19.49 15.64 -5.46
C MET A 184 -20.65 16.49 -4.95
N GLN A 185 -20.81 16.69 -3.64
CA GLN A 185 -21.86 17.55 -3.07
C GLN A 185 -21.71 19.04 -3.41
N LYS A 186 -20.49 19.52 -3.68
CA LYS A 186 -20.25 20.92 -4.11
C LYS A 186 -20.62 21.19 -5.58
N ARG A 187 -20.83 20.14 -6.38
CA ARG A 187 -21.18 20.26 -7.82
C ARG A 187 -22.70 20.33 -8.07
N TYR A 188 -23.52 20.13 -7.05
CA TYR A 188 -24.98 20.22 -7.07
C TYR A 188 -25.47 21.26 -6.06
#